data_06fe5584c22ff74d801afba7e1981ac2
#
_entry.id   06fe5584c22ff74d801afba7e1981ac2
#
_cell.length_a   1.000
_cell.length_b   1.000
_cell.length_c   1.000
_cell.angle_alpha   90.00
_cell.angle_beta   90.00
_cell.angle_gamma   90.00
#
_symmetry.space_group_name_H-M   'P 1'
#
loop_
_entity.id
_entity.type
_entity.pdbx_description
1 polymer ?
#
loop_
_entity_poly.entity_id
_entity_poly.type
_entity_poly.pdbx_seq_one_letter_code
_entity_poly.pdbx_strand_id
1 'polypeptide(L)'
;MSVISLYTGAGGLDLGLEAAGLRVSLAVEMDAKACDTLRENRGRNWQVFQGDIHDLESAEICERSGLAPEEPDLLVGGPPCQPFSKSAYWRSGDTKRLDDPRADTLTAYLRVLRDLRPRAFLLENVHGLMFRGKDEGLQLLRDTINAINAATGTSYSFSVQKLNTADYGVPQTRERVFIVGERSGKIFSFPDPTHRDPDFAMDLLDRAPRREPWMTAWDAIGDLENDDDASLRVGGAWGDLLPSIPEGENYLWHTSRGGGMPLFGWRRRYWGFLLKLAKRRPAWTVQAQPGTAIGPFHWRSRRLSMRELCRIQTFPDDYNVIGGRSDVQRQIGNAVPSLMGEILGRAIRQQFLDLPTRSRGMKFAVRRRPGMPPPVPVKRVPKKYHKYAGDHAAHPGTGLGYAFAGRPRD
;
A
#
# COMPACT_ATOMS: atom_id res chain seq x y z
N MET A 1 -10.57 -24.04 -2.07
CA MET A 1 -10.05 -23.27 -0.94
C MET A 1 -10.75 -21.95 -0.91
N SER A 2 -11.41 -21.69 0.20
CA SER A 2 -12.35 -20.60 0.39
C SER A 2 -11.71 -19.45 1.16
N VAL A 3 -11.85 -18.23 0.63
CA VAL A 3 -11.38 -16.99 1.26
C VAL A 3 -12.57 -16.10 1.53
N ILE A 4 -12.63 -15.55 2.73
CA ILE A 4 -13.48 -14.42 3.09
C ILE A 4 -12.58 -13.20 3.18
N SER A 5 -12.88 -12.18 2.36
CA SER A 5 -12.11 -10.93 2.28
C SER A 5 -12.90 -9.78 2.86
N LEU A 6 -12.31 -9.10 3.83
CA LEU A 6 -12.85 -7.89 4.47
C LEU A 6 -12.02 -6.68 4.08
N TYR A 7 -12.65 -5.52 3.91
CA TYR A 7 -11.97 -4.30 3.46
C TYR A 7 -11.25 -4.51 2.13
N THR A 8 -11.92 -5.19 1.21
CA THR A 8 -11.34 -5.71 -0.03
C THR A 8 -10.76 -4.63 -0.94
N GLY A 9 -11.29 -3.40 -0.88
CA GLY A 9 -10.86 -2.29 -1.73
C GLY A 9 -11.01 -2.62 -3.21
N ALA A 10 -9.98 -2.30 -4.00
CA ALA A 10 -9.91 -2.68 -5.42
C ALA A 10 -9.51 -4.15 -5.65
N GLY A 11 -9.43 -4.99 -4.62
CA GLY A 11 -9.12 -6.41 -4.75
C GLY A 11 -7.66 -6.76 -5.05
N GLY A 12 -6.70 -5.83 -4.82
CA GLY A 12 -5.30 -6.10 -5.17
C GLY A 12 -4.71 -7.30 -4.45
N LEU A 13 -4.94 -7.41 -3.14
CA LEU A 13 -4.52 -8.56 -2.34
C LEU A 13 -5.22 -9.84 -2.82
N ASP A 14 -6.51 -9.75 -3.07
CA ASP A 14 -7.37 -10.87 -3.45
C ASP A 14 -7.06 -11.44 -4.83
N LEU A 15 -6.70 -10.58 -5.79
CA LEU A 15 -6.19 -11.01 -7.10
C LEU A 15 -4.93 -11.86 -6.95
N GLY A 16 -4.04 -11.46 -6.03
CA GLY A 16 -2.85 -12.22 -5.70
C GLY A 16 -3.18 -13.58 -5.09
N LEU A 17 -4.10 -13.61 -4.14
CA LEU A 17 -4.59 -14.85 -3.52
C LEU A 17 -5.23 -15.77 -4.56
N GLU A 18 -6.04 -15.22 -5.49
CA GLU A 18 -6.63 -16.00 -6.59
C GLU A 18 -5.54 -16.58 -7.50
N ALA A 19 -4.50 -15.80 -7.84
CA ALA A 19 -3.35 -16.30 -8.61
C ALA A 19 -2.57 -17.39 -7.87
N ALA A 20 -2.53 -17.32 -6.55
CA ALA A 20 -2.00 -18.39 -5.70
C ALA A 20 -2.91 -19.63 -5.64
N GLY A 21 -4.12 -19.58 -6.21
CA GLY A 21 -5.08 -20.69 -6.26
C GLY A 21 -6.02 -20.76 -5.05
N LEU A 22 -6.20 -19.64 -4.35
CA LEU A 22 -7.21 -19.44 -3.32
C LEU A 22 -8.43 -18.77 -3.98
N ARG A 23 -9.64 -19.19 -3.63
CA ARG A 23 -10.87 -18.67 -4.23
C ARG A 23 -11.57 -17.74 -3.26
N VAL A 24 -11.77 -16.48 -3.62
CA VAL A 24 -12.59 -15.55 -2.85
C VAL A 24 -14.07 -15.97 -2.97
N SER A 25 -14.66 -16.38 -1.84
CA SER A 25 -16.07 -16.74 -1.74
C SER A 25 -16.94 -15.51 -1.45
N LEU A 26 -16.46 -14.63 -0.58
CA LEU A 26 -17.14 -13.37 -0.25
C LEU A 26 -16.10 -12.24 -0.13
N ALA A 27 -16.37 -11.11 -0.77
CA ALA A 27 -15.65 -9.86 -0.64
C ALA A 27 -16.56 -8.80 -0.01
N VAL A 28 -16.16 -8.25 1.14
CA VAL A 28 -16.89 -7.23 1.88
C VAL A 28 -16.18 -5.88 1.73
N GLU A 29 -16.88 -4.89 1.20
CA GLU A 29 -16.34 -3.54 0.96
C GLU A 29 -17.46 -2.50 1.11
N MET A 30 -17.16 -1.38 1.75
CA MET A 30 -18.15 -0.30 1.95
C MET A 30 -18.14 0.74 0.83
N ASP A 31 -17.01 0.93 0.14
CA ASP A 31 -16.87 1.93 -0.92
C ASP A 31 -17.59 1.47 -2.20
N ALA A 32 -18.60 2.20 -2.62
CA ALA A 32 -19.41 1.85 -3.78
C ALA A 32 -18.57 1.69 -5.07
N LYS A 33 -17.56 2.59 -5.29
CA LYS A 33 -16.71 2.52 -6.49
C LYS A 33 -15.76 1.33 -6.46
N ALA A 34 -15.27 0.95 -5.28
CA ALA A 34 -14.51 -0.28 -5.12
C ALA A 34 -15.38 -1.51 -5.37
N CYS A 35 -16.61 -1.54 -4.85
CA CYS A 35 -17.57 -2.61 -5.15
C CYS A 35 -17.89 -2.72 -6.64
N ASP A 36 -18.10 -1.58 -7.33
CA ASP A 36 -18.30 -1.55 -8.78
C ASP A 36 -17.08 -2.15 -9.51
N THR A 37 -15.86 -1.80 -9.07
CA THR A 37 -14.61 -2.36 -9.59
C THR A 37 -14.55 -3.88 -9.41
N LEU A 38 -14.89 -4.37 -8.23
CA LEU A 38 -14.89 -5.82 -7.95
C LEU A 38 -15.93 -6.56 -8.81
N ARG A 39 -17.15 -6.03 -8.91
CA ARG A 39 -18.23 -6.62 -9.70
C ARG A 39 -17.90 -6.66 -11.19
N GLU A 40 -17.35 -5.58 -11.75
CA GLU A 40 -16.93 -5.51 -13.15
C GLU A 40 -15.91 -6.60 -13.48
N ASN A 41 -14.92 -6.79 -12.65
CA ASN A 41 -13.80 -7.69 -12.94
C ASN A 41 -14.03 -9.13 -12.44
N ARG A 42 -14.79 -9.32 -11.36
CA ARG A 42 -14.90 -10.59 -10.64
C ARG A 42 -16.33 -10.99 -10.23
N GLY A 43 -17.34 -10.18 -10.50
CA GLY A 43 -18.70 -10.42 -10.05
C GLY A 43 -19.32 -11.77 -10.48
N ARG A 44 -18.73 -12.46 -11.45
CA ARG A 44 -19.13 -13.84 -11.83
C ARG A 44 -18.52 -14.90 -10.91
N ASN A 45 -17.43 -14.58 -10.22
CA ASN A 45 -16.62 -15.52 -9.45
C ASN A 45 -16.62 -15.23 -7.95
N TRP A 46 -16.74 -13.94 -7.57
CA TRP A 46 -16.75 -13.49 -6.19
C TRP A 46 -18.12 -12.93 -5.84
N GLN A 47 -18.64 -13.32 -4.69
CA GLN A 47 -19.78 -12.61 -4.12
C GLN A 47 -19.29 -11.30 -3.52
N VAL A 48 -19.81 -10.18 -4.01
CA VAL A 48 -19.41 -8.82 -3.54
C VAL A 48 -20.55 -8.24 -2.71
N PHE A 49 -20.31 -8.10 -1.41
CA PHE A 49 -21.20 -7.41 -0.49
C PHE A 49 -20.73 -5.97 -0.31
N GLN A 50 -21.63 -5.02 -0.60
CA GLN A 50 -21.41 -3.61 -0.36
C GLN A 50 -22.07 -3.19 0.94
N GLY A 51 -21.25 -2.89 1.97
CA GLY A 51 -21.76 -2.45 3.26
C GLY A 51 -20.66 -2.29 4.30
N ASP A 52 -21.00 -1.72 5.43
CA ASP A 52 -20.10 -1.61 6.56
C ASP A 52 -20.03 -2.96 7.30
N ILE A 53 -18.84 -3.40 7.61
CA ILE A 53 -18.60 -4.66 8.35
C ILE A 53 -19.17 -4.59 9.77
N HIS A 54 -19.35 -3.40 10.33
CA HIS A 54 -19.95 -3.23 11.65
C HIS A 54 -21.42 -3.61 11.67
N ASP A 55 -22.12 -3.38 10.55
CA ASP A 55 -23.54 -3.71 10.37
C ASP A 55 -23.77 -5.14 9.89
N LEU A 56 -22.68 -5.86 9.51
CA LEU A 56 -22.77 -7.20 8.95
C LEU A 56 -22.50 -8.26 10.04
N GLU A 57 -23.55 -8.98 10.41
CA GLU A 57 -23.44 -10.06 11.39
C GLU A 57 -22.67 -11.27 10.84
N SER A 58 -21.96 -11.99 11.72
CA SER A 58 -21.17 -13.15 11.31
C SER A 58 -22.02 -14.29 10.72
N ALA A 59 -23.26 -14.44 11.15
CA ALA A 59 -24.23 -15.38 10.55
C ALA A 59 -24.53 -15.02 9.10
N GLU A 60 -24.68 -13.75 8.77
CA GLU A 60 -24.92 -13.28 7.42
C GLU A 60 -23.68 -13.47 6.52
N ILE A 61 -22.47 -13.32 7.09
CA ILE A 61 -21.22 -13.65 6.38
C ILE A 61 -21.22 -15.14 6.00
N CYS A 62 -21.61 -16.04 6.90
CA CYS A 62 -21.74 -17.47 6.63
C CYS A 62 -22.74 -17.75 5.54
N GLU A 63 -23.95 -17.20 5.63
CA GLU A 63 -25.00 -17.36 4.63
C GLU A 63 -24.55 -16.91 3.23
N ARG A 64 -24.00 -15.69 3.14
CA ARG A 64 -23.54 -15.11 1.87
C ARG A 64 -22.35 -15.85 1.27
N SER A 65 -21.41 -16.30 2.09
CA SER A 65 -20.24 -17.04 1.61
C SER A 65 -20.56 -18.50 1.28
N GLY A 66 -21.68 -19.03 1.80
CA GLY A 66 -22.02 -20.44 1.74
C GLY A 66 -21.08 -21.31 2.61
N LEU A 67 -20.49 -20.75 3.65
CA LEU A 67 -19.51 -21.42 4.52
C LEU A 67 -19.98 -21.36 5.97
N ALA A 68 -19.95 -22.49 6.66
CA ALA A 68 -20.16 -22.54 8.11
C ALA A 68 -18.90 -22.07 8.89
N PRO A 69 -19.00 -21.75 10.18
CA PRO A 69 -17.82 -21.55 11.01
C PRO A 69 -16.84 -22.72 10.89
N GLU A 70 -15.54 -22.41 10.91
CA GLU A 70 -14.41 -23.32 10.74
C GLU A 70 -14.16 -23.84 9.31
N GLU A 71 -15.09 -23.63 8.36
CA GLU A 71 -14.93 -23.99 6.96
C GLU A 71 -14.08 -23.03 6.13
N PRO A 72 -14.02 -21.69 6.41
CA PRO A 72 -13.12 -20.83 5.65
C PRO A 72 -11.66 -21.25 5.82
N ASP A 73 -10.96 -21.44 4.69
CA ASP A 73 -9.53 -21.71 4.71
C ASP A 73 -8.72 -20.46 5.10
N LEU A 74 -9.18 -19.26 4.68
CA LEU A 74 -8.50 -18.01 4.95
C LEU A 74 -9.49 -16.86 5.18
N LEU A 75 -9.30 -16.13 6.27
CA LEU A 75 -9.84 -14.78 6.46
C LEU A 75 -8.76 -13.77 6.13
N VAL A 76 -9.03 -12.84 5.21
CA VAL A 76 -8.08 -11.79 4.84
C VAL A 76 -8.69 -10.41 5.02
N GLY A 77 -7.87 -9.41 5.38
CA GLY A 77 -8.33 -8.03 5.45
C GLY A 77 -7.22 -7.02 5.67
N GLY A 78 -7.48 -5.79 5.19
CA GLY A 78 -6.66 -4.62 5.43
C GLY A 78 -7.49 -3.52 6.11
N PRO A 79 -7.87 -3.69 7.40
CA PRO A 79 -8.69 -2.69 8.08
C PRO A 79 -8.02 -1.32 8.04
N PRO A 80 -8.76 -0.23 7.72
CA PRO A 80 -8.24 1.13 7.65
C PRO A 80 -7.56 1.53 8.97
N CYS A 81 -6.28 1.91 8.88
CA CYS A 81 -5.45 2.24 10.04
C CYS A 81 -5.21 3.75 10.15
N GLN A 82 -6.23 4.56 10.01
CA GLN A 82 -6.07 6.01 10.09
C GLN A 82 -5.55 6.49 11.46
N PRO A 83 -5.95 5.94 12.62
CA PRO A 83 -5.38 6.32 13.91
C PRO A 83 -3.89 6.01 14.06
N PHE A 84 -3.41 4.96 13.39
CA PHE A 84 -2.03 4.48 13.48
C PHE A 84 -1.12 4.99 12.36
N SER A 85 -1.66 5.78 11.38
CA SER A 85 -0.85 6.31 10.29
C SER A 85 0.01 7.51 10.73
N LYS A 86 1.19 7.70 10.11
CA LYS A 86 2.04 8.88 10.36
C LYS A 86 1.29 10.20 10.14
N SER A 87 0.41 10.28 9.15
CA SER A 87 -0.37 11.47 8.84
C SER A 87 -1.43 11.79 9.91
N ALA A 88 -2.03 10.80 10.55
CA ALA A 88 -2.97 11.01 11.64
C ALA A 88 -2.26 11.48 12.91
N TYR A 89 -1.13 10.88 13.26
CA TYR A 89 -0.29 11.32 14.39
C TYR A 89 0.04 12.81 14.33
N TRP A 90 0.32 13.32 13.12
CA TRP A 90 0.67 14.72 12.93
C TRP A 90 -0.52 15.69 12.95
N ARG A 91 -1.74 15.20 12.78
CA ARG A 91 -2.96 16.00 12.77
C ARG A 91 -3.61 16.11 14.14
N SER A 92 -3.59 15.07 14.95
CA SER A 92 -4.36 14.96 16.19
C SER A 92 -3.52 14.90 17.48
N GLY A 93 -2.18 14.83 17.40
CA GLY A 93 -1.34 14.67 18.59
C GLY A 93 -1.42 13.25 19.19
N ASP A 94 -1.14 13.14 20.48
CA ASP A 94 -1.04 11.88 21.23
C ASP A 94 -2.39 11.44 21.85
N THR A 95 -3.51 11.67 21.14
CA THR A 95 -4.82 11.19 21.59
C THR A 95 -4.87 9.67 21.62
N LYS A 96 -5.58 9.12 22.58
CA LYS A 96 -5.81 7.67 22.71
C LYS A 96 -6.31 7.09 21.39
N ARG A 97 -5.55 6.22 20.80
CA ARG A 97 -5.72 5.72 19.42
C ARG A 97 -6.89 4.73 19.30
N LEU A 98 -7.18 4.00 20.38
CA LEU A 98 -8.32 3.07 20.44
C LEU A 98 -9.66 3.78 20.69
N ASP A 99 -9.65 5.04 21.19
CA ASP A 99 -10.88 5.83 21.34
C ASP A 99 -11.32 6.51 20.02
N ASP A 100 -10.55 6.35 18.93
CA ASP A 100 -10.95 6.82 17.60
C ASP A 100 -11.91 5.81 16.96
N PRO A 101 -13.12 6.21 16.54
CA PRO A 101 -14.09 5.31 15.89
C PRO A 101 -13.52 4.47 14.74
N ARG A 102 -12.42 4.94 14.14
CA ARG A 102 -11.72 4.22 13.07
C ARG A 102 -10.79 3.10 13.57
N ALA A 103 -10.51 3.02 14.87
CA ALA A 103 -9.83 1.88 15.49
C ALA A 103 -10.76 0.67 15.59
N ASP A 104 -12.06 0.90 15.52
CA ASP A 104 -13.10 -0.12 15.60
C ASP A 104 -13.07 -1.10 14.41
N THR A 105 -12.49 -0.70 13.26
CA THR A 105 -12.33 -1.59 12.10
C THR A 105 -11.46 -2.82 12.40
N LEU A 106 -10.43 -2.70 13.25
CA LEU A 106 -9.66 -3.86 13.71
C LEU A 106 -10.51 -4.76 14.61
N THR A 107 -11.30 -4.17 15.51
CA THR A 107 -12.22 -4.90 16.39
C THR A 107 -13.26 -5.67 15.57
N ALA A 108 -13.81 -5.08 14.51
CA ALA A 108 -14.75 -5.77 13.62
C ALA A 108 -14.08 -6.94 12.88
N TYR A 109 -12.83 -6.79 12.40
CA TYR A 109 -12.06 -7.90 11.83
C TYR A 109 -11.88 -9.03 12.87
N LEU A 110 -11.51 -8.70 14.10
CA LEU A 110 -11.28 -9.67 15.18
C LEU A 110 -12.57 -10.36 15.63
N ARG A 111 -13.72 -9.66 15.58
CA ARG A 111 -15.04 -10.27 15.78
C ARG A 111 -15.30 -11.38 14.76
N VAL A 112 -15.09 -11.08 13.47
CA VAL A 112 -15.28 -12.07 12.40
C VAL A 112 -14.30 -13.24 12.55
N LEU A 113 -13.05 -12.97 12.92
CA LEU A 113 -12.05 -14.02 13.19
C LEU A 113 -12.50 -14.95 14.32
N ARG A 114 -13.01 -14.40 15.42
CA ARG A 114 -13.53 -15.16 16.57
C ARG A 114 -14.73 -16.03 16.19
N ASP A 115 -15.66 -15.46 15.42
CA ASP A 115 -16.94 -16.12 15.13
C ASP A 115 -16.79 -17.18 14.04
N LEU A 116 -16.00 -16.92 13.01
CA LEU A 116 -15.82 -17.83 11.89
C LEU A 116 -14.71 -18.88 12.10
N ARG A 117 -13.74 -18.59 12.93
CA ARG A 117 -12.59 -19.48 13.22
C ARG A 117 -11.96 -20.11 11.97
N PRO A 118 -11.55 -19.32 10.98
CA PRO A 118 -10.94 -19.83 9.74
C PRO A 118 -9.68 -20.65 10.05
N ARG A 119 -9.26 -21.51 9.10
CA ARG A 119 -8.01 -22.28 9.26
C ARG A 119 -6.80 -21.36 9.38
N ALA A 120 -6.75 -20.29 8.59
CA ALA A 120 -5.72 -19.27 8.67
C ALA A 120 -6.30 -17.86 8.55
N PHE A 121 -5.51 -16.84 8.94
CA PHE A 121 -5.86 -15.45 8.71
C PHE A 121 -4.65 -14.66 8.23
N LEU A 122 -4.91 -13.63 7.41
CA LEU A 122 -3.93 -12.67 6.91
C LEU A 122 -4.48 -11.26 7.14
N LEU A 123 -3.77 -10.46 7.93
CA LEU A 123 -4.11 -9.07 8.18
C LEU A 123 -2.98 -8.18 7.68
N GLU A 124 -3.32 -7.19 6.85
CA GLU A 124 -2.39 -6.15 6.38
C GLU A 124 -2.63 -4.84 7.12
N ASN A 125 -1.55 -4.13 7.43
CA ASN A 125 -1.67 -2.82 8.02
C ASN A 125 -0.43 -1.94 7.76
N VAL A 126 -0.52 -0.65 8.13
CA VAL A 126 0.62 0.26 8.07
C VAL A 126 1.59 0.04 9.23
N HIS A 127 2.86 0.45 9.06
CA HIS A 127 3.92 0.28 10.05
C HIS A 127 3.59 0.86 11.45
N GLY A 128 2.67 1.84 11.51
CA GLY A 128 2.25 2.43 12.78
C GLY A 128 1.71 1.44 13.82
N LEU A 129 1.20 0.29 13.38
CA LEU A 129 0.71 -0.79 14.23
C LEU A 129 1.83 -1.42 15.10
N MET A 130 3.10 -1.31 14.69
CA MET A 130 4.27 -1.91 15.34
C MET A 130 5.18 -0.91 16.06
N PHE A 131 4.81 0.35 16.22
CA PHE A 131 5.66 1.30 16.90
C PHE A 131 5.81 0.95 18.39
N ARG A 132 7.06 0.78 18.84
CA ARG A 132 7.39 0.51 20.24
C ARG A 132 6.77 1.58 21.15
N GLY A 133 6.02 1.12 22.18
CA GLY A 133 5.25 2.01 23.06
C GLY A 133 3.96 2.56 22.45
N LYS A 134 3.54 2.04 21.29
CA LYS A 134 2.29 2.37 20.56
C LYS A 134 1.74 1.14 19.84
N ASP A 135 1.92 -0.04 20.43
CA ASP A 135 1.59 -1.36 19.91
C ASP A 135 0.23 -1.87 20.41
N GLU A 136 -0.65 -0.95 20.82
CA GLU A 136 -2.00 -1.24 21.33
C GLU A 136 -2.80 -2.16 20.38
N GLY A 137 -2.68 -1.99 19.06
CA GLY A 137 -3.34 -2.84 18.08
C GLY A 137 -2.81 -4.28 18.06
N LEU A 138 -1.49 -4.47 18.24
CA LEU A 138 -0.91 -5.82 18.38
C LEU A 138 -1.28 -6.45 19.71
N GLN A 139 -1.37 -5.67 20.77
CA GLN A 139 -1.81 -6.17 22.07
C GLN A 139 -3.27 -6.62 22.01
N LEU A 140 -4.16 -5.80 21.42
CA LEU A 140 -5.55 -6.18 21.19
C LEU A 140 -5.67 -7.49 20.40
N LEU A 141 -4.86 -7.65 19.34
CA LEU A 141 -4.81 -8.90 18.57
C LEU A 141 -4.39 -10.09 19.45
N ARG A 142 -3.33 -9.94 20.26
CA ARG A 142 -2.86 -11.00 21.17
C ARG A 142 -3.93 -11.40 22.17
N ASP A 143 -4.53 -10.43 22.83
CA ASP A 143 -5.55 -10.65 23.84
C ASP A 143 -6.79 -11.35 23.25
N THR A 144 -7.21 -10.91 22.04
CA THR A 144 -8.31 -11.54 21.32
C THR A 144 -7.98 -12.99 20.94
N ILE A 145 -6.78 -13.25 20.40
CA ILE A 145 -6.34 -14.62 20.03
C ILE A 145 -6.31 -15.52 21.28
N ASN A 146 -5.77 -15.04 22.41
CA ASN A 146 -5.76 -15.77 23.65
C ASN A 146 -7.19 -16.09 24.16
N ALA A 147 -8.10 -15.11 24.06
CA ALA A 147 -9.50 -15.31 24.43
C ALA A 147 -10.20 -16.33 23.52
N ILE A 148 -9.97 -16.28 22.20
CA ILE A 148 -10.49 -17.26 21.25
C ILE A 148 -9.98 -18.66 21.62
N ASN A 149 -8.68 -18.84 21.82
CA ASN A 149 -8.08 -20.13 22.16
C ASN A 149 -8.67 -20.71 23.45
N ALA A 150 -8.80 -19.86 24.49
CA ALA A 150 -9.37 -20.29 25.77
C ALA A 150 -10.85 -20.69 25.66
N ALA A 151 -11.64 -19.95 24.86
CA ALA A 151 -13.08 -20.19 24.72
C ALA A 151 -13.44 -21.37 23.81
N THR A 152 -12.59 -21.67 22.82
CA THR A 152 -12.91 -22.64 21.76
C THR A 152 -12.01 -23.88 21.74
N GLY A 153 -10.96 -23.91 22.58
CA GLY A 153 -9.98 -25.00 22.59
C GLY A 153 -9.07 -25.02 21.37
N THR A 154 -9.07 -23.96 20.57
CA THR A 154 -8.13 -23.79 19.43
C THR A 154 -6.73 -23.41 19.93
N SER A 155 -5.75 -23.42 19.02
CA SER A 155 -4.35 -23.09 19.32
C SER A 155 -3.83 -22.02 18.38
N TYR A 156 -4.64 -21.01 18.02
CA TYR A 156 -4.19 -19.96 17.13
C TYR A 156 -2.87 -19.36 17.57
N SER A 157 -1.95 -19.29 16.62
CA SER A 157 -0.71 -18.55 16.73
C SER A 157 -0.55 -17.60 15.53
N PHE A 158 0.33 -16.62 15.61
CA PHE A 158 0.59 -15.71 14.50
C PHE A 158 2.03 -15.21 14.47
N SER A 159 2.48 -14.92 13.27
CA SER A 159 3.74 -14.24 12.96
C SER A 159 3.47 -12.83 12.43
N VAL A 160 4.36 -11.89 12.76
CA VAL A 160 4.25 -10.48 12.35
C VAL A 160 5.55 -10.06 11.68
N GLN A 161 5.48 -9.48 10.49
CA GLN A 161 6.64 -8.93 9.83
C GLN A 161 6.32 -7.66 9.04
N LYS A 162 7.23 -6.70 9.08
CA LYS A 162 7.22 -5.53 8.19
C LYS A 162 7.95 -5.91 6.90
N LEU A 163 7.29 -5.78 5.77
CA LEU A 163 7.84 -6.06 4.45
C LEU A 163 7.86 -4.80 3.59
N ASN A 164 8.94 -4.63 2.80
CA ASN A 164 8.98 -3.67 1.71
C ASN A 164 8.68 -4.40 0.40
N THR A 165 7.63 -4.01 -0.30
CA THR A 165 7.19 -4.72 -1.50
C THR A 165 8.23 -4.71 -2.63
N ALA A 166 9.14 -3.73 -2.67
CA ALA A 166 10.24 -3.71 -3.63
C ALA A 166 11.18 -4.91 -3.48
N ASP A 167 11.36 -5.43 -2.26
CA ASP A 167 12.20 -6.59 -1.98
C ASP A 167 11.63 -7.90 -2.55
N TYR A 168 10.41 -7.83 -3.08
CA TYR A 168 9.68 -8.95 -3.67
C TYR A 168 9.35 -8.76 -5.16
N GLY A 169 9.97 -7.77 -5.81
CA GLY A 169 9.83 -7.53 -7.24
C GLY A 169 8.64 -6.64 -7.63
N VAL A 170 7.98 -5.99 -6.68
CA VAL A 170 7.03 -4.92 -6.96
C VAL A 170 7.82 -3.66 -7.33
N PRO A 171 7.47 -2.93 -8.41
CA PRO A 171 8.19 -1.72 -8.84
C PRO A 171 7.84 -0.49 -8.00
N GLN A 172 7.70 -0.70 -6.68
CA GLN A 172 7.32 0.32 -5.72
C GLN A 172 7.92 0.03 -4.33
N THR A 173 8.52 1.04 -3.71
CA THR A 173 8.86 1.00 -2.30
C THR A 173 7.61 1.27 -1.47
N ARG A 174 7.07 0.22 -0.86
CA ARG A 174 5.87 0.27 -0.02
C ARG A 174 6.05 -0.63 1.19
N GLU A 175 6.24 -0.04 2.33
CA GLU A 175 6.36 -0.78 3.59
C GLU A 175 4.98 -1.04 4.20
N ARG A 176 4.69 -2.31 4.51
CA ARG A 176 3.48 -2.75 5.20
C ARG A 176 3.80 -3.80 6.24
N VAL A 177 2.98 -3.87 7.25
CA VAL A 177 2.99 -4.94 8.25
C VAL A 177 2.01 -6.00 7.80
N PHE A 178 2.48 -7.23 7.76
CA PHE A 178 1.64 -8.40 7.53
C PHE A 178 1.64 -9.26 8.77
N ILE A 179 0.46 -9.74 9.13
CA ILE A 179 0.23 -10.63 10.25
C ILE A 179 -0.46 -11.87 9.69
N VAL A 180 0.17 -13.01 9.87
CA VAL A 180 -0.34 -14.29 9.36
C VAL A 180 -0.43 -15.25 10.51
N GLY A 181 -1.60 -15.82 10.71
CA GLY A 181 -1.82 -16.78 11.78
C GLY A 181 -2.59 -18.02 11.32
N GLU A 182 -2.52 -19.06 12.14
CA GLU A 182 -3.10 -20.37 11.86
C GLU A 182 -3.69 -21.00 13.11
N ARG A 183 -4.80 -21.76 12.95
CA ARG A 183 -5.66 -22.25 14.02
C ARG A 183 -5.05 -23.39 14.85
N SER A 184 -4.14 -24.19 14.31
CA SER A 184 -3.54 -25.35 15.00
C SER A 184 -2.22 -25.06 15.71
N GLY A 185 -1.76 -23.80 15.70
CA GLY A 185 -0.51 -23.40 16.36
C GLY A 185 0.74 -23.43 15.48
N LYS A 186 0.60 -23.72 14.18
CA LYS A 186 1.72 -23.64 13.25
C LYS A 186 2.23 -22.20 13.11
N ILE A 187 3.52 -22.00 13.17
CA ILE A 187 4.17 -20.69 13.02
C ILE A 187 4.44 -20.42 11.55
N PHE A 188 4.05 -19.25 11.07
CA PHE A 188 4.30 -18.84 9.69
C PHE A 188 5.72 -18.29 9.50
N SER A 189 6.42 -18.81 8.50
CA SER A 189 7.68 -18.23 8.02
C SER A 189 7.42 -17.36 6.80
N PHE A 190 7.69 -16.07 6.92
CA PHE A 190 7.55 -15.16 5.78
C PHE A 190 8.56 -15.52 4.69
N PRO A 191 8.18 -15.41 3.41
CA PRO A 191 9.10 -15.67 2.29
C PRO A 191 10.33 -14.78 2.35
N ASP A 192 11.48 -15.32 1.97
CA ASP A 192 12.70 -14.52 1.84
C ASP A 192 12.58 -13.50 0.71
N PRO A 193 13.18 -12.31 0.87
CA PRO A 193 13.30 -11.33 -0.20
C PRO A 193 14.00 -11.89 -1.43
N THR A 194 13.41 -11.67 -2.61
CA THR A 194 13.94 -12.08 -3.91
C THR A 194 14.72 -10.97 -4.61
N HIS A 195 14.51 -9.72 -4.20
CA HIS A 195 15.12 -8.52 -4.78
C HIS A 195 15.80 -7.68 -3.71
N ARG A 196 16.67 -6.77 -4.12
CA ARG A 196 17.39 -5.84 -3.23
C ARG A 196 17.64 -4.49 -3.89
N ASP A 197 17.93 -3.49 -3.08
CA ASP A 197 18.41 -2.21 -3.58
C ASP A 197 19.78 -2.41 -4.26
N PRO A 198 19.93 -2.06 -5.55
CA PRO A 198 21.20 -2.22 -6.26
C PRO A 198 22.31 -1.31 -5.72
N ASP A 199 21.97 -0.19 -5.08
CA ASP A 199 22.93 0.75 -4.51
C ASP A 199 23.35 0.37 -3.07
N PHE A 200 22.72 -0.64 -2.49
CA PHE A 200 23.16 -1.16 -1.20
C PHE A 200 24.43 -2.01 -1.39
N ALA A 201 25.54 -1.56 -0.78
CA ALA A 201 26.81 -2.27 -0.87
C ALA A 201 26.63 -3.72 -0.39
N MET A 202 27.03 -4.67 -1.23
CA MET A 202 27.13 -6.08 -0.78
C MET A 202 28.24 -6.16 0.27
N ASP A 203 27.91 -6.67 1.44
CA ASP A 203 28.94 -7.23 2.31
C ASP A 203 29.56 -8.43 1.57
N LEU A 204 30.86 -8.36 1.31
CA LEU A 204 31.61 -9.42 0.62
C LEU A 204 31.55 -10.77 1.37
N LEU A 205 31.09 -10.75 2.63
CA LEU A 205 30.90 -11.91 3.48
C LEU A 205 29.45 -12.45 3.45
N ASP A 206 28.51 -11.77 2.76
CA ASP A 206 27.11 -12.20 2.69
C ASP A 206 26.97 -13.45 1.82
N ARG A 207 26.77 -14.61 2.46
CA ARG A 207 26.51 -15.90 1.83
C ARG A 207 25.04 -16.09 1.42
N ALA A 208 24.22 -15.03 1.54
CA ALA A 208 22.80 -15.09 1.17
C ALA A 208 22.61 -15.39 -0.33
N PRO A 209 21.51 -16.05 -0.72
CA PRO A 209 21.21 -16.28 -2.12
C PRO A 209 21.25 -14.97 -2.92
N ARG A 210 21.78 -15.03 -4.15
CA ARG A 210 21.88 -13.86 -5.03
C ARG A 210 20.49 -13.31 -5.30
N ARG A 211 20.19 -12.11 -4.76
CA ARG A 211 18.93 -11.40 -4.99
C ARG A 211 19.02 -10.55 -6.26
N GLU A 212 17.94 -10.53 -7.03
CA GLU A 212 17.83 -9.65 -8.20
C GLU A 212 17.79 -8.17 -7.77
N PRO A 213 18.28 -7.24 -8.61
CA PRO A 213 18.06 -5.81 -8.36
C PRO A 213 16.57 -5.47 -8.30
N TRP A 214 16.17 -4.47 -7.53
CA TRP A 214 14.78 -4.00 -7.51
C TRP A 214 14.23 -3.74 -8.90
N MET A 215 12.93 -4.03 -9.09
CA MET A 215 12.18 -3.62 -10.27
C MET A 215 11.97 -2.11 -10.25
N THR A 216 12.14 -1.47 -11.39
CA THR A 216 12.14 -0.01 -11.50
C THR A 216 10.80 0.52 -12.01
N ALA A 217 10.58 1.84 -11.88
CA ALA A 217 9.43 2.49 -12.50
C ALA A 217 9.47 2.32 -14.04
N TRP A 218 10.68 2.32 -14.64
CA TRP A 218 10.83 2.05 -16.07
C TRP A 218 10.33 0.66 -16.47
N ASP A 219 10.65 -0.36 -15.69
CA ASP A 219 10.19 -1.73 -15.94
C ASP A 219 8.66 -1.81 -15.99
N ALA A 220 7.98 -1.06 -15.10
CA ALA A 220 6.52 -1.06 -15.01
C ALA A 220 5.81 -0.24 -16.09
N ILE A 221 6.28 0.98 -16.36
CA ILE A 221 5.52 1.98 -17.12
C ILE A 221 6.29 2.66 -18.25
N GLY A 222 7.50 2.17 -18.59
CA GLY A 222 8.33 2.80 -19.63
C GLY A 222 7.70 2.82 -21.02
N ASP A 223 6.83 1.87 -21.37
CA ASP A 223 6.06 1.87 -22.62
C ASP A 223 4.92 2.90 -22.65
N LEU A 224 4.55 3.46 -21.52
CA LEU A 224 3.53 4.51 -21.39
C LEU A 224 4.16 5.91 -21.29
N GLU A 225 5.48 6.02 -21.48
CA GLU A 225 6.23 7.28 -21.30
C GLU A 225 5.62 8.44 -22.09
N ASN A 226 5.13 8.18 -23.29
CA ASN A 226 4.64 9.18 -24.22
C ASN A 226 3.12 9.40 -24.15
N ASP A 227 2.49 9.07 -23.02
CA ASP A 227 1.10 9.43 -22.78
C ASP A 227 0.99 10.95 -22.57
N ASP A 228 0.57 11.67 -23.62
CA ASP A 228 0.48 13.12 -23.68
C ASP A 228 -0.94 13.65 -23.39
N ASP A 229 -1.78 12.86 -22.73
CA ASP A 229 -3.13 13.28 -22.33
C ASP A 229 -3.07 14.57 -21.49
N ALA A 230 -3.74 15.62 -21.98
CA ALA A 230 -3.78 16.94 -21.35
C ALA A 230 -4.34 16.89 -19.92
N SER A 231 -5.18 15.90 -19.59
CA SER A 231 -5.74 15.68 -18.24
C SER A 231 -4.66 15.31 -17.21
N LEU A 232 -3.50 14.83 -17.66
CA LEU A 232 -2.37 14.46 -16.81
C LEU A 232 -1.52 15.67 -16.39
N ARG A 233 -1.80 16.85 -16.91
CA ARG A 233 -1.07 18.07 -16.53
C ARG A 233 -1.21 18.34 -15.04
N VAL A 234 -0.10 18.69 -14.40
CA VAL A 234 -0.08 19.07 -12.98
C VAL A 234 -0.59 20.51 -12.84
N GLY A 235 -1.73 20.67 -12.20
CA GLY A 235 -2.33 21.98 -11.94
C GLY A 235 -1.80 22.65 -10.67
N GLY A 236 -2.41 23.79 -10.33
CA GLY A 236 -2.11 24.56 -9.12
C GLY A 236 -0.89 25.46 -9.24
N ALA A 237 -0.57 26.17 -8.17
CA ALA A 237 0.47 27.23 -8.15
C ALA A 237 1.88 26.72 -8.49
N TRP A 238 2.17 25.44 -8.28
CA TRP A 238 3.52 24.85 -8.40
C TRP A 238 3.67 23.86 -9.55
N GLY A 239 2.61 23.55 -10.32
CA GLY A 239 2.67 22.56 -11.39
C GLY A 239 3.73 22.87 -12.44
N ASP A 240 3.86 24.13 -12.84
CA ASP A 240 4.83 24.56 -13.85
C ASP A 240 6.29 24.58 -13.34
N LEU A 241 6.51 24.42 -12.02
CA LEU A 241 7.85 24.29 -11.45
C LEU A 241 8.40 22.86 -11.61
N LEU A 242 7.53 21.86 -11.70
CA LEU A 242 7.92 20.45 -11.74
C LEU A 242 8.97 20.11 -12.83
N PRO A 243 8.94 20.68 -14.06
CA PRO A 243 9.96 20.44 -15.07
C PRO A 243 11.37 20.92 -14.72
N SER A 244 11.53 21.79 -13.71
CA SER A 244 12.83 22.26 -13.22
C SER A 244 13.42 21.39 -12.10
N ILE A 245 12.72 20.32 -11.73
CA ILE A 245 13.19 19.33 -10.75
C ILE A 245 13.67 18.09 -11.49
N PRO A 246 14.86 17.53 -11.19
CA PRO A 246 15.36 16.29 -11.80
C PRO A 246 14.49 15.07 -11.46
N GLU A 247 14.67 13.99 -12.23
CA GLU A 247 14.10 12.69 -11.92
C GLU A 247 14.59 12.17 -10.56
N GLY A 248 13.67 11.64 -9.74
CA GLY A 248 13.96 11.11 -8.43
C GLY A 248 14.01 12.15 -7.31
N GLU A 249 14.04 13.43 -7.68
CA GLU A 249 14.12 14.55 -6.75
C GLU A 249 12.72 15.09 -6.39
N ASN A 250 12.69 15.99 -5.42
CA ASN A 250 11.49 16.67 -4.97
C ASN A 250 11.77 18.18 -4.76
N TYR A 251 10.90 18.88 -4.07
CA TYR A 251 11.06 20.32 -3.79
C TYR A 251 12.39 20.67 -3.10
N LEU A 252 13.08 19.71 -2.45
CA LEU A 252 14.38 19.96 -1.80
C LEU A 252 15.45 20.37 -2.81
N TRP A 253 15.28 19.99 -4.09
CA TRP A 253 16.11 20.50 -5.18
C TRP A 253 16.15 22.01 -5.22
N HIS A 254 15.05 22.69 -4.90
CA HIS A 254 14.90 24.13 -4.84
C HIS A 254 15.01 24.70 -3.41
N THR A 255 15.90 24.15 -2.60
CA THR A 255 16.28 24.68 -1.28
C THR A 255 17.79 24.90 -1.25
N SER A 256 18.29 25.54 -0.18
CA SER A 256 19.74 25.68 0.08
C SER A 256 20.50 24.34 0.19
N ARG A 257 19.78 23.22 0.26
CA ARG A 257 20.34 21.84 0.32
C ARG A 257 20.35 21.11 -1.01
N GLY A 258 19.76 21.67 -2.03
CA GLY A 258 19.67 21.10 -3.37
C GLY A 258 20.57 21.82 -4.37
N GLY A 259 20.54 21.36 -5.63
CA GLY A 259 21.36 21.92 -6.73
C GLY A 259 20.64 22.97 -7.58
N GLY A 260 19.36 23.26 -7.31
CA GLY A 260 18.56 24.22 -8.06
C GLY A 260 18.50 25.60 -7.43
N MET A 261 17.78 26.54 -8.09
CA MET A 261 17.53 27.87 -7.55
C MET A 261 16.77 27.76 -6.21
N PRO A 262 17.24 28.33 -5.10
CA PRO A 262 16.56 28.24 -3.81
C PRO A 262 15.25 29.05 -3.85
N LEU A 263 14.13 28.37 -3.74
CA LEU A 263 12.77 28.93 -3.75
C LEU A 263 12.01 28.60 -2.46
N PHE A 264 12.51 27.65 -1.66
CA PHE A 264 11.83 27.14 -0.49
C PHE A 264 12.80 27.03 0.70
N GLY A 265 12.28 27.26 1.92
CA GLY A 265 12.93 26.80 3.14
C GLY A 265 12.79 25.28 3.30
N TRP A 266 13.80 24.66 3.86
CA TRP A 266 13.74 23.23 4.19
C TRP A 266 12.66 22.92 5.24
N ARG A 267 11.89 21.83 5.00
CA ARG A 267 10.85 21.35 5.91
C ARG A 267 10.92 19.85 6.05
N ARG A 268 11.07 19.35 7.25
CA ARG A 268 11.27 17.92 7.54
C ARG A 268 10.17 16.98 6.99
N ARG A 269 8.97 17.47 6.67
CA ARG A 269 7.78 16.65 6.43
C ARG A 269 7.13 16.79 5.05
N TYR A 270 7.71 17.56 4.16
CA TYR A 270 7.13 17.77 2.82
C TYR A 270 7.75 16.88 1.75
N TRP A 271 8.22 15.68 2.13
CA TRP A 271 8.92 14.78 1.21
C TRP A 271 8.17 14.54 -0.11
N GLY A 272 6.83 14.36 -0.07
CA GLY A 272 6.00 14.14 -1.27
C GLY A 272 5.78 15.39 -2.13
N PHE A 273 6.15 16.59 -1.65
CA PHE A 273 5.91 17.82 -2.38
C PHE A 273 6.81 17.89 -3.61
N LEU A 274 6.19 18.00 -4.81
CA LEU A 274 6.83 17.99 -6.12
C LEU A 274 7.75 16.77 -6.35
N LEU A 275 7.47 15.65 -5.72
CA LEU A 275 8.27 14.43 -5.84
C LEU A 275 8.09 13.83 -7.25
N LYS A 276 9.18 13.64 -7.98
CA LYS A 276 9.22 12.98 -9.29
C LYS A 276 9.73 11.55 -9.20
N LEU A 277 9.21 10.67 -10.03
CA LEU A 277 9.79 9.34 -10.24
C LEU A 277 11.15 9.44 -10.95
N ALA A 278 12.05 8.51 -10.62
CA ALA A 278 13.22 8.19 -11.40
C ALA A 278 12.99 6.91 -12.19
N LYS A 279 13.33 6.88 -13.47
CA LYS A 279 13.21 5.67 -14.31
C LYS A 279 13.94 4.47 -13.70
N ARG A 280 15.14 4.69 -13.17
CA ARG A 280 16.07 3.67 -12.64
C ARG A 280 15.76 3.17 -11.23
N ARG A 281 14.72 3.67 -10.57
CA ARG A 281 14.34 3.32 -9.20
C ARG A 281 12.91 2.80 -9.16
N PRO A 282 12.53 2.01 -8.14
CA PRO A 282 11.12 1.75 -7.87
C PRO A 282 10.36 3.06 -7.67
N ALA A 283 9.08 3.07 -7.97
CA ALA A 283 8.21 4.18 -7.60
C ALA A 283 8.17 4.35 -6.07
N TRP A 284 8.04 5.58 -5.61
CA TRP A 284 7.64 5.84 -4.23
C TRP A 284 6.21 5.38 -3.99
N THR A 285 5.86 5.14 -2.73
CA THR A 285 4.50 4.72 -2.36
C THR A 285 3.44 5.60 -3.01
N VAL A 286 2.57 4.99 -3.82
CA VAL A 286 1.38 5.63 -4.39
C VAL A 286 0.42 5.95 -3.24
N GLN A 287 0.08 7.24 -3.09
CA GLN A 287 -0.82 7.72 -2.06
C GLN A 287 -2.28 7.66 -2.55
N ALA A 288 -3.20 7.33 -1.65
CA ALA A 288 -4.63 7.26 -1.96
C ALA A 288 -5.27 8.64 -2.21
N GLN A 289 -4.84 9.66 -1.48
CA GLN A 289 -5.38 11.02 -1.55
C GLN A 289 -4.25 12.06 -1.55
N PRO A 290 -3.45 12.16 -2.64
CA PRO A 290 -2.42 13.18 -2.73
C PRO A 290 -3.05 14.56 -2.95
N GLY A 291 -2.47 15.59 -2.35
CA GLY A 291 -2.76 16.98 -2.71
C GLY A 291 -2.30 17.30 -4.14
N THR A 292 -2.72 18.45 -4.67
CA THR A 292 -2.48 18.85 -6.07
C THR A 292 -0.99 18.89 -6.47
N ALA A 293 -0.11 19.20 -5.51
CA ALA A 293 1.33 19.29 -5.70
C ALA A 293 2.11 18.14 -5.01
N ILE A 294 1.42 17.09 -4.59
CA ILE A 294 2.02 15.92 -3.94
C ILE A 294 2.16 14.78 -4.96
N GLY A 295 3.38 14.27 -5.10
CA GLY A 295 3.71 13.16 -5.99
C GLY A 295 3.48 11.78 -5.36
N PRO A 296 3.96 10.73 -6.01
CA PRO A 296 4.93 10.78 -7.10
C PRO A 296 4.33 11.22 -8.45
N PHE A 297 5.02 12.14 -9.12
CA PHE A 297 4.75 12.54 -10.49
C PHE A 297 5.61 11.74 -11.45
N HIS A 298 5.14 11.59 -12.68
CA HIS A 298 5.90 10.95 -13.76
C HIS A 298 7.18 11.76 -14.07
N TRP A 299 8.26 11.11 -14.50
CA TRP A 299 9.52 11.78 -14.88
C TRP A 299 9.35 12.80 -16.00
N ARG A 300 8.31 12.71 -16.83
CA ARG A 300 7.89 13.73 -17.82
C ARG A 300 7.16 14.92 -17.21
N SER A 301 7.16 15.08 -15.88
CA SER A 301 6.53 16.22 -15.17
C SER A 301 5.01 16.32 -15.35
N ARG A 302 4.33 15.18 -15.41
CA ARG A 302 2.88 15.03 -15.45
C ARG A 302 2.40 14.13 -14.32
N ARG A 303 1.12 14.06 -14.11
CA ARG A 303 0.52 13.04 -13.24
C ARG A 303 0.71 11.66 -13.84
N LEU A 304 0.69 10.64 -13.01
CA LEU A 304 0.59 9.27 -13.47
C LEU A 304 -0.81 9.02 -14.06
N SER A 305 -0.91 8.34 -15.18
CA SER A 305 -2.18 7.88 -15.71
C SER A 305 -2.78 6.79 -14.81
N MET A 306 -4.07 6.49 -15.00
CA MET A 306 -4.72 5.42 -14.22
C MET A 306 -4.05 4.07 -14.47
N ARG A 307 -3.66 3.80 -15.72
CA ARG A 307 -2.96 2.57 -16.10
C ARG A 307 -1.57 2.47 -15.46
N GLU A 308 -0.83 3.58 -15.41
CA GLU A 308 0.47 3.64 -14.73
C GLU A 308 0.34 3.36 -13.24
N LEU A 309 -0.68 3.92 -12.57
CA LEU A 309 -0.95 3.64 -11.16
C LEU A 309 -1.21 2.15 -10.93
N CYS A 310 -2.05 1.52 -11.78
CA CYS A 310 -2.36 0.10 -11.71
C CYS A 310 -1.10 -0.76 -11.88
N ARG A 311 -0.27 -0.49 -12.89
CA ARG A 311 0.95 -1.25 -13.16
C ARG A 311 2.00 -1.13 -12.06
N ILE A 312 2.15 0.05 -11.44
CA ILE A 312 3.04 0.25 -10.29
C ILE A 312 2.60 -0.62 -9.09
N GLN A 313 1.30 -0.85 -8.94
CA GLN A 313 0.71 -1.73 -7.93
C GLN A 313 0.52 -3.17 -8.43
N THR A 314 1.11 -3.51 -9.57
CA THR A 314 1.07 -4.86 -10.18
C THR A 314 -0.33 -5.40 -10.46
N PHE A 315 -1.30 -4.52 -10.69
CA PHE A 315 -2.60 -4.90 -11.26
C PHE A 315 -2.42 -5.26 -12.73
N PRO A 316 -3.15 -6.26 -13.24
CA PRO A 316 -3.07 -6.64 -14.66
C PRO A 316 -3.73 -5.58 -15.56
N ASP A 317 -3.28 -5.52 -16.81
CA ASP A 317 -3.74 -4.49 -17.76
C ASP A 317 -5.21 -4.61 -18.15
N ASP A 318 -5.77 -5.80 -18.03
CA ASP A 318 -7.17 -6.11 -18.28
C ASP A 318 -8.09 -5.86 -17.07
N TYR A 319 -7.53 -5.39 -15.97
CA TYR A 319 -8.31 -5.06 -14.78
C TYR A 319 -8.82 -3.61 -14.84
N ASN A 320 -10.14 -3.48 -14.94
CA ASN A 320 -10.79 -2.18 -15.09
C ASN A 320 -11.18 -1.60 -13.73
N VAL A 321 -10.49 -0.55 -13.29
CA VAL A 321 -10.81 0.15 -12.03
C VAL A 321 -11.85 1.24 -12.30
N ILE A 322 -13.03 1.09 -11.71
CA ILE A 322 -14.20 1.94 -11.97
C ILE A 322 -14.12 3.25 -11.19
N GLY A 323 -14.46 4.34 -11.87
CA GLY A 323 -14.56 5.67 -11.29
C GLY A 323 -13.75 6.72 -12.02
N GLY A 324 -13.84 7.95 -11.53
CA GLY A 324 -13.00 9.04 -12.00
C GLY A 324 -11.58 8.94 -11.47
N ARG A 325 -10.70 9.84 -11.92
CA ARG A 325 -9.29 9.83 -11.53
C ARG A 325 -9.05 9.77 -10.02
N SER A 326 -9.81 10.52 -9.24
CA SER A 326 -9.68 10.53 -7.77
C SER A 326 -10.11 9.20 -7.15
N ASP A 327 -11.12 8.55 -7.71
CA ASP A 327 -11.59 7.25 -7.24
C ASP A 327 -10.55 6.16 -7.52
N VAL A 328 -10.00 6.13 -8.74
CA VAL A 328 -8.93 5.21 -9.12
C VAL A 328 -7.68 5.43 -8.26
N GLN A 329 -7.26 6.70 -8.09
CA GLN A 329 -6.11 7.05 -7.24
C GLN A 329 -6.32 6.54 -5.80
N ARG A 330 -7.52 6.70 -5.24
CA ARG A 330 -7.88 6.26 -3.89
C ARG A 330 -7.87 4.75 -3.78
N GLN A 331 -8.51 4.05 -4.71
CA GLN A 331 -8.58 2.59 -4.74
C GLN A 331 -7.18 1.97 -4.87
N ILE A 332 -6.40 2.42 -5.85
CA ILE A 332 -5.06 1.88 -6.11
C ILE A 332 -4.07 2.29 -5.01
N GLY A 333 -4.15 3.51 -4.48
CA GLY A 333 -3.30 3.96 -3.38
C GLY A 333 -3.52 3.21 -2.06
N ASN A 334 -4.73 2.74 -1.81
CA ASN A 334 -5.06 1.90 -0.65
C ASN A 334 -4.70 0.42 -0.88
N ALA A 335 -4.66 -0.04 -2.12
CA ALA A 335 -4.48 -1.45 -2.42
C ALA A 335 -3.11 -2.02 -1.95
N VAL A 336 -3.11 -3.29 -1.63
CA VAL A 336 -1.90 -4.12 -1.57
C VAL A 336 -1.56 -4.54 -3.00
N PRO A 337 -0.27 -4.47 -3.43
CA PRO A 337 0.13 -4.94 -4.75
C PRO A 337 -0.25 -6.40 -5.00
N SER A 338 -0.80 -6.70 -6.19
CA SER A 338 -1.29 -8.05 -6.51
C SER A 338 -0.17 -9.10 -6.46
N LEU A 339 1.05 -8.74 -6.85
CA LEU A 339 2.21 -9.63 -6.71
C LEU A 339 2.50 -10.00 -5.25
N MET A 340 2.36 -9.04 -4.32
CA MET A 340 2.57 -9.32 -2.91
C MET A 340 1.51 -10.28 -2.35
N GLY A 341 0.26 -10.10 -2.78
CA GLY A 341 -0.84 -11.04 -2.48
C GLY A 341 -0.56 -12.45 -3.00
N GLU A 342 -0.01 -12.58 -4.22
CA GLU A 342 0.36 -13.87 -4.80
C GLU A 342 1.48 -14.57 -4.01
N ILE A 343 2.51 -13.82 -3.62
CA ILE A 343 3.65 -14.35 -2.85
C ILE A 343 3.19 -14.87 -1.49
N LEU A 344 2.43 -14.04 -0.74
CA LEU A 344 1.90 -14.43 0.57
C LEU A 344 0.91 -15.59 0.45
N GLY A 345 0.01 -15.55 -0.54
CA GLY A 345 -0.96 -16.61 -0.78
C GLY A 345 -0.30 -17.96 -1.09
N ARG A 346 0.77 -17.98 -1.90
CA ARG A 346 1.54 -19.20 -2.16
C ARG A 346 2.21 -19.74 -0.90
N ALA A 347 2.80 -18.86 -0.07
CA ALA A 347 3.43 -19.25 1.18
C ALA A 347 2.41 -19.80 2.21
N ILE A 348 1.24 -19.17 2.34
CA ILE A 348 0.15 -19.65 3.20
C ILE A 348 -0.34 -21.02 2.73
N ARG A 349 -0.55 -21.20 1.43
CA ARG A 349 -0.95 -22.51 0.87
C ARG A 349 0.04 -23.60 1.21
N GLN A 350 1.33 -23.33 1.03
CA GLN A 350 2.38 -24.30 1.24
C GLN A 350 2.51 -24.69 2.72
N GLN A 351 2.42 -23.71 3.62
CA GLN A 351 2.74 -23.94 5.04
C GLN A 351 1.51 -24.36 5.85
N PHE A 352 0.33 -23.88 5.49
CA PHE A 352 -0.87 -24.06 6.29
C PHE A 352 -1.93 -24.94 5.63
N LEU A 353 -2.00 -24.97 4.30
CA LEU A 353 -3.06 -25.67 3.58
C LEU A 353 -2.58 -26.97 2.93
N ASP A 354 -1.34 -27.40 3.22
CA ASP A 354 -0.72 -28.65 2.80
C ASP A 354 -0.77 -28.91 1.28
N LEU A 355 -0.72 -27.82 0.48
CA LEU A 355 -0.77 -27.92 -0.97
C LEU A 355 0.53 -27.49 -1.62
N PRO A 356 1.07 -28.33 -2.53
CA PRO A 356 2.30 -28.02 -3.21
C PRO A 356 2.18 -26.72 -4.01
N THR A 357 3.23 -25.92 -3.97
CA THR A 357 3.37 -24.75 -4.85
C THR A 357 3.40 -25.27 -6.30
N ARG A 358 2.50 -24.77 -7.14
CA ARG A 358 2.61 -24.99 -8.58
C ARG A 358 3.92 -24.32 -9.04
N SER A 359 4.78 -25.05 -9.74
CA SER A 359 6.10 -24.61 -10.24
C SER A 359 6.05 -23.50 -11.32
N ARG A 360 4.89 -22.91 -11.58
CA ARG A 360 4.73 -21.79 -12.51
C ARG A 360 5.30 -20.51 -11.89
N GLY A 361 5.94 -19.68 -12.70
CA GLY A 361 6.37 -18.33 -12.31
C GLY A 361 5.22 -17.51 -11.70
N MET A 362 5.52 -16.40 -11.07
CA MET A 362 4.49 -15.49 -10.53
C MET A 362 3.67 -14.88 -11.66
N LYS A 363 2.35 -14.89 -11.53
CA LYS A 363 1.43 -14.33 -12.54
C LYS A 363 1.60 -12.81 -12.67
N PHE A 364 1.81 -12.14 -11.55
CA PHE A 364 1.92 -10.67 -11.49
C PHE A 364 3.36 -10.16 -11.47
N ALA A 365 4.35 -11.02 -11.75
CA ALA A 365 5.73 -10.59 -11.85
C ALA A 365 5.94 -9.54 -12.94
N VAL A 366 6.58 -8.45 -12.59
CA VAL A 366 6.97 -7.42 -13.54
C VAL A 366 8.18 -7.92 -14.34
N ARG A 367 8.23 -7.63 -15.63
CA ARG A 367 9.34 -8.01 -16.50
C ARG A 367 10.31 -6.85 -16.67
N ARG A 368 11.60 -7.16 -16.70
CA ARG A 368 12.64 -6.18 -17.04
C ARG A 368 12.40 -5.61 -18.42
N ARG A 369 12.44 -4.28 -18.52
CA ARG A 369 12.31 -3.54 -19.79
C ARG A 369 13.66 -3.01 -20.23
N PRO A 370 14.17 -3.43 -21.40
CA PRO A 370 15.41 -2.87 -21.96
C PRO A 370 15.19 -1.45 -22.50
N GLY A 371 16.28 -0.80 -22.93
CA GLY A 371 16.20 0.46 -23.66
C GLY A 371 15.79 1.67 -22.84
N MET A 372 16.09 1.70 -21.52
CA MET A 372 15.82 2.88 -20.70
C MET A 372 16.56 4.11 -21.26
N PRO A 373 15.84 5.18 -21.65
CA PRO A 373 16.46 6.39 -22.13
C PRO A 373 17.13 7.17 -21.00
N PRO A 374 18.06 8.10 -21.33
CA PRO A 374 18.67 8.96 -20.33
C PRO A 374 17.62 9.80 -19.58
N PRO A 375 17.98 10.36 -18.41
CA PRO A 375 17.09 11.24 -17.67
C PRO A 375 16.58 12.42 -18.52
N VAL A 376 15.33 12.81 -18.29
CA VAL A 376 14.75 13.97 -18.99
C VAL A 376 15.50 15.24 -18.60
N PRO A 377 15.94 16.08 -19.55
CA PRO A 377 16.64 17.32 -19.26
C PRO A 377 15.85 18.25 -18.33
N VAL A 378 16.54 18.77 -17.32
CA VAL A 378 15.95 19.72 -16.36
C VAL A 378 15.74 21.08 -17.04
N LYS A 379 14.53 21.62 -16.98
CA LYS A 379 14.19 22.93 -17.54
C LYS A 379 14.57 24.06 -16.58
N ARG A 380 14.73 25.27 -17.14
CA ARG A 380 14.93 26.48 -16.33
C ARG A 380 13.69 26.77 -15.48
N VAL A 381 13.91 27.35 -14.30
CA VAL A 381 12.83 27.83 -13.43
C VAL A 381 12.04 28.93 -14.14
N PRO A 382 10.72 28.82 -14.25
CA PRO A 382 9.89 29.87 -14.87
C PRO A 382 9.98 31.21 -14.11
N LYS A 383 10.00 32.32 -14.86
CA LYS A 383 10.18 33.68 -14.29
C LYS A 383 9.21 34.03 -13.18
N LYS A 384 7.98 33.51 -13.22
CA LYS A 384 6.95 33.75 -12.18
C LYS A 384 7.36 33.29 -10.78
N TYR A 385 8.33 32.36 -10.66
CA TYR A 385 8.84 31.86 -9.39
C TYR A 385 10.08 32.62 -8.89
N HIS A 386 10.73 33.44 -9.70
CA HIS A 386 11.93 34.16 -9.33
C HIS A 386 11.70 35.11 -8.13
N LYS A 387 10.48 35.58 -7.94
CA LYS A 387 10.10 36.39 -6.75
C LYS A 387 10.25 35.67 -5.41
N TYR A 388 10.35 34.34 -5.45
CA TYR A 388 10.61 33.50 -4.26
C TYR A 388 12.08 33.11 -4.13
N ALA A 389 12.96 33.58 -5.05
CA ALA A 389 14.37 33.27 -4.98
C ALA A 389 15.04 33.99 -3.78
N GLY A 390 15.84 33.25 -3.04
CA GLY A 390 16.59 33.79 -1.89
C GLY A 390 16.75 32.75 -0.77
N ASP A 391 17.41 33.19 0.31
CA ASP A 391 17.58 32.38 1.50
C ASP A 391 16.27 32.33 2.30
N HIS A 392 15.78 31.13 2.51
CA HIS A 392 14.61 30.88 3.31
C HIS A 392 15.00 30.19 4.62
N ALA A 393 14.62 30.77 5.72
CA ALA A 393 14.77 30.12 7.02
C ALA A 393 14.05 28.75 7.03
N ALA A 394 14.68 27.74 7.63
CA ALA A 394 14.02 26.47 7.88
C ALA A 394 12.73 26.71 8.69
N HIS A 395 11.64 26.04 8.34
CA HIS A 395 10.38 26.23 9.06
C HIS A 395 10.55 25.83 10.52
N PRO A 396 10.28 26.72 11.49
CA PRO A 396 10.57 26.51 12.91
C PRO A 396 9.67 25.43 13.57
N GLY A 397 8.59 25.05 12.90
CA GLY A 397 7.60 24.14 13.46
C GLY A 397 7.86 22.66 13.15
N THR A 398 7.25 21.81 13.96
CA THR A 398 7.23 20.36 13.80
C THR A 398 6.46 19.89 12.54
N GLY A 399 6.08 20.80 11.64
CA GLY A 399 5.43 20.51 10.35
C GLY A 399 3.93 20.32 10.42
N LEU A 400 3.28 20.73 11.49
CA LEU A 400 1.84 20.97 11.48
C LEU A 400 1.56 22.07 10.46
N GLY A 401 0.67 21.81 9.48
CA GLY A 401 0.45 22.68 8.33
C GLY A 401 0.02 24.10 8.70
N TYR A 402 -0.08 24.98 7.70
CA TYR A 402 -0.48 26.39 7.81
C TYR A 402 -1.75 26.65 8.66
N ALA A 403 -2.65 25.68 8.74
CA ALA A 403 -3.86 25.74 9.59
C ALA A 403 -3.57 25.79 11.12
N PHE A 404 -2.37 25.43 11.55
CA PHE A 404 -1.96 25.47 12.98
C PHE A 404 -1.09 26.67 13.35
N ALA A 405 -0.61 27.43 12.38
CA ALA A 405 0.25 28.59 12.63
C ALA A 405 -0.50 29.79 13.25
N GLY A 406 -1.83 29.74 13.33
CA GLY A 406 -2.70 30.83 13.80
C GLY A 406 -3.48 30.55 15.10
N ARG A 407 -3.20 29.45 15.82
CA ARG A 407 -3.82 29.23 17.13
C ARG A 407 -2.87 29.67 18.24
N PRO A 408 -3.29 30.55 19.16
CA PRO A 408 -2.52 30.83 20.36
C PRO A 408 -2.28 29.52 21.12
N ARG A 409 -1.09 29.37 21.68
CA ARG A 409 -0.80 28.29 22.64
C ARG A 409 -1.34 28.77 23.98
N ASP A 410 -2.45 28.23 24.40
CA ASP A 410 -2.86 28.24 25.80
C ASP A 410 -2.05 27.20 26.58
#